data_945df5c8b28a13b4f4af7381e40e2cbf
#
_entry.id   945df5c8b28a13b4f4af7381e40e2cbf
#
_cell.length_a   1.000
_cell.length_b   1.000
_cell.length_c   1.000
_cell.angle_alpha   90.00
_cell.angle_beta   90.00
_cell.angle_gamma   90.00
#
_symmetry.space_group_name_H-M   'P 1'
#
loop_
_entity.id
_entity.type
_entity.pdbx_description
1 polymer ?
#
loop_
_entity_poly.entity_id
_entity_poly.type
_entity_poly.pdbx_seq_one_letter_code
_entity_poly.pdbx_strand_id
1 'polypeptide(L)'
;MKIGLLGRILIAIALGVALGHVFTLPWVRIFVTFNSIFGQFLGFIIPLIILGLVTPAIADIGKGAGKLLLITVGIAYADTVIAAILSYTTGTTFFPSLIGNGAQTLDPVEKSAEILPYFTVNIPAALDVMSALVLSFIMGLGIAYGGHKVLRDATNEMKAIIVGVIERVIIPLLPVYIFGIFLNMTFSGDVMRMMTVFAKIIVVIFALHIFVLIYQYLIAGAIVRKNPFRLLANMFPAYLTALGTSSSAATIPVALKQIRKNGVSEGVAGFVIPLCATVHLSGSAMKITACAFTIALLEGMPTDFPLFLHFIMVLAIFMVAAPGVPGGAVMAALAPLGSILGFGENEQALMIALYIAMDSFGTACNVTGDGAIALVVDKLNRKKDGVKEEAA
;
A
#
# COMPACT_ATOMS: atom_id res chain seq x y z
N MET A 1 -2.03 -16.32 23.18
CA MET A 1 -1.87 -15.12 22.30
C MET A 1 -1.94 -15.56 20.85
N LYS A 2 -2.85 -14.98 20.03
CA LYS A 2 -2.86 -15.27 18.59
C LYS A 2 -1.72 -14.48 17.95
N ILE A 3 -0.81 -15.18 17.26
CA ILE A 3 0.29 -14.54 16.50
C ILE A 3 -0.34 -13.73 15.36
N GLY A 4 -0.05 -12.42 15.29
CA GLY A 4 -0.52 -11.54 14.21
C GLY A 4 0.09 -11.91 12.83
N LEU A 5 -0.42 -11.31 11.77
CA LEU A 5 0.03 -11.57 10.39
C LEU A 5 1.55 -11.38 10.23
N LEU A 6 2.09 -10.27 10.75
CA LEU A 6 3.53 -9.98 10.73
C LEU A 6 4.35 -11.11 11.35
N GLY A 7 3.97 -11.59 12.55
CA GLY A 7 4.67 -12.69 13.21
C GLY A 7 4.64 -13.99 12.41
N ARG A 8 3.50 -14.33 11.78
CA ARG A 8 3.40 -15.51 10.90
C ARG A 8 4.29 -15.41 9.68
N ILE A 9 4.41 -14.23 9.08
CA ILE A 9 5.27 -13.99 7.91
C ILE A 9 6.75 -14.05 8.29
N LEU A 10 7.16 -13.43 9.40
CA LEU A 10 8.53 -13.54 9.88
C LEU A 10 8.93 -14.99 10.19
N ILE A 11 8.02 -15.77 10.80
CA ILE A 11 8.23 -17.20 11.02
C ILE A 11 8.33 -17.95 9.67
N ALA A 12 7.48 -17.64 8.71
CA ALA A 12 7.50 -18.24 7.38
C ALA A 12 8.82 -17.97 6.64
N ILE A 13 9.32 -16.74 6.69
CA ILE A 13 10.64 -16.36 6.13
C ILE A 13 11.74 -17.14 6.82
N ALA A 14 11.81 -17.12 8.16
CA ALA A 14 12.84 -17.81 8.93
C ALA A 14 12.84 -19.32 8.65
N LEU A 15 11.67 -19.95 8.61
CA LEU A 15 11.53 -21.37 8.27
C LEU A 15 11.90 -21.65 6.82
N GLY A 16 11.50 -20.79 5.86
CA GLY A 16 11.87 -20.92 4.45
C GLY A 16 13.39 -20.90 4.26
N VAL A 17 14.05 -19.95 4.91
CA VAL A 17 15.53 -19.86 4.89
C VAL A 17 16.16 -21.08 5.56
N ALA A 18 15.72 -21.47 6.75
CA ALA A 18 16.30 -22.60 7.47
C ALA A 18 16.13 -23.93 6.72
N LEU A 19 14.92 -24.20 6.23
CA LEU A 19 14.60 -25.45 5.56
C LEU A 19 15.08 -25.51 4.10
N GLY A 20 15.33 -24.35 3.47
CA GLY A 20 15.92 -24.31 2.13
C GLY A 20 17.34 -24.89 2.05
N HIS A 21 18.07 -24.93 3.16
CA HIS A 21 19.37 -25.61 3.25
C HIS A 21 19.28 -27.11 3.47
N VAL A 22 18.11 -27.61 3.90
CA VAL A 22 17.91 -29.00 4.31
C VAL A 22 17.03 -29.78 3.32
N PHE A 23 16.08 -29.10 2.72
CA PHE A 23 15.13 -29.74 1.82
C PHE A 23 15.77 -30.16 0.51
N THR A 24 15.36 -31.34 0.02
CA THR A 24 15.74 -31.82 -1.31
C THR A 24 14.78 -31.26 -2.38
N LEU A 25 15.22 -31.26 -3.62
CA LEU A 25 14.46 -30.75 -4.78
C LEU A 25 12.97 -31.18 -4.83
N PRO A 26 12.58 -32.43 -4.55
CA PRO A 26 11.16 -32.82 -4.55
C PRO A 26 10.31 -32.03 -3.55
N TRP A 27 10.83 -31.76 -2.35
CA TRP A 27 10.13 -30.99 -1.32
C TRP A 27 9.99 -29.52 -1.71
N VAL A 28 11.06 -28.92 -2.20
CA VAL A 28 11.03 -27.53 -2.71
C VAL A 28 10.00 -27.41 -3.83
N ARG A 29 9.97 -28.37 -4.75
CA ARG A 29 9.06 -28.41 -5.89
C ARG A 29 7.57 -28.46 -5.50
N ILE A 30 7.22 -29.06 -4.35
CA ILE A 30 5.85 -29.04 -3.82
C ILE A 30 5.43 -27.59 -3.53
N PHE A 31 6.28 -26.81 -2.86
CA PHE A 31 5.98 -25.42 -2.54
C PHE A 31 6.03 -24.52 -3.77
N VAL A 32 6.92 -24.78 -4.72
CA VAL A 32 6.91 -24.09 -6.03
C VAL A 32 5.59 -24.34 -6.76
N THR A 33 5.06 -25.57 -6.71
CA THR A 33 3.76 -25.90 -7.30
C THR A 33 2.61 -25.16 -6.60
N PHE A 34 2.62 -25.14 -5.25
CA PHE A 34 1.64 -24.36 -4.49
C PHE A 34 1.70 -22.85 -4.84
N ASN A 35 2.91 -22.32 -4.93
CA ASN A 35 3.13 -20.91 -5.24
C ASN A 35 2.63 -20.55 -6.64
N SER A 36 2.87 -21.41 -7.63
CA SER A 36 2.35 -21.23 -8.99
C SER A 36 0.81 -21.21 -9.01
N ILE A 37 0.15 -22.13 -8.32
CA ILE A 37 -1.33 -22.16 -8.24
C ILE A 37 -1.86 -20.92 -7.52
N PHE A 38 -1.23 -20.53 -6.42
CA PHE A 38 -1.64 -19.35 -5.65
C PHE A 38 -1.41 -18.06 -6.42
N GLY A 39 -0.30 -17.95 -7.18
CA GLY A 39 -0.01 -16.82 -8.08
C GLY A 39 -1.08 -16.70 -9.18
N GLN A 40 -1.46 -17.79 -9.81
CA GLN A 40 -2.55 -17.82 -10.79
C GLN A 40 -3.89 -17.38 -10.19
N PHE A 41 -4.20 -17.83 -8.96
CA PHE A 41 -5.38 -17.37 -8.23
C PHE A 41 -5.32 -15.87 -7.93
N LEU A 42 -4.15 -15.35 -7.52
CA LEU A 42 -3.96 -13.89 -7.32
C LEU A 42 -4.19 -13.15 -8.64
N GLY A 43 -3.63 -13.60 -9.75
CA GLY A 43 -3.85 -13.02 -11.08
C GLY A 43 -5.33 -12.97 -11.48
N PHE A 44 -6.09 -14.01 -11.18
CA PHE A 44 -7.54 -14.07 -11.42
C PHE A 44 -8.32 -13.08 -10.56
N ILE A 45 -8.00 -12.98 -9.27
CA ILE A 45 -8.79 -12.20 -8.31
C ILE A 45 -8.49 -10.70 -8.38
N ILE A 46 -7.30 -10.27 -8.84
CA ILE A 46 -6.86 -8.87 -8.88
C ILE A 46 -7.86 -7.97 -9.62
N PRO A 47 -8.34 -8.25 -10.84
CA PRO A 47 -9.33 -7.42 -11.50
C PRO A 47 -10.67 -7.33 -10.74
N LEU A 48 -11.05 -8.39 -10.04
CA LEU A 48 -12.24 -8.40 -9.20
C LEU A 48 -12.05 -7.55 -7.93
N ILE A 49 -10.84 -7.54 -7.36
CA ILE A 49 -10.47 -6.63 -6.27
C ILE A 49 -10.62 -5.17 -6.73
N ILE A 50 -10.16 -4.85 -7.94
CA ILE A 50 -10.29 -3.51 -8.51
C ILE A 50 -11.76 -3.12 -8.61
N LEU A 51 -12.58 -3.95 -9.27
CA LEU A 51 -14.01 -3.68 -9.44
C LEU A 51 -14.73 -3.53 -8.09
N GLY A 52 -14.47 -4.44 -7.15
CA GLY A 52 -15.13 -4.48 -5.85
C GLY A 52 -14.73 -3.37 -4.90
N LEU A 53 -13.54 -2.77 -5.05
CA LEU A 53 -13.04 -1.73 -4.17
C LEU A 53 -13.09 -0.34 -4.80
N VAL A 54 -12.66 -0.20 -6.05
CA VAL A 54 -12.57 1.10 -6.73
C VAL A 54 -13.95 1.63 -7.12
N THR A 55 -14.85 0.78 -7.61
CA THR A 55 -16.20 1.23 -8.02
C THR A 55 -16.98 1.89 -6.89
N PRO A 56 -17.17 1.25 -5.70
CA PRO A 56 -17.87 1.91 -4.60
C PRO A 56 -17.11 3.12 -4.06
N ALA A 57 -15.77 3.10 -4.05
CA ALA A 57 -14.99 4.25 -3.61
C ALA A 57 -15.27 5.49 -4.49
N ILE A 58 -15.29 5.34 -5.81
CA ILE A 58 -15.63 6.42 -6.75
C ILE A 58 -17.09 6.82 -6.61
N ALA A 59 -18.01 5.86 -6.43
CA ALA A 59 -19.44 6.13 -6.24
C ALA A 59 -19.70 6.95 -4.96
N ASP A 60 -18.92 6.76 -3.91
CA ASP A 60 -19.05 7.48 -2.65
C ASP A 60 -18.45 8.91 -2.72
N ILE A 61 -17.43 9.12 -3.55
CA ILE A 61 -16.86 10.45 -3.84
C ILE A 61 -17.82 11.31 -4.67
N GLY A 62 -18.72 10.73 -5.46
CA GLY A 62 -19.67 11.41 -6.34
C GLY A 62 -20.81 12.14 -5.62
N LYS A 63 -21.86 12.49 -6.34
CA LYS A 63 -23.00 13.34 -5.97
C LYS A 63 -23.39 13.38 -4.46
N GLY A 64 -23.20 14.51 -3.82
CA GLY A 64 -23.48 14.73 -2.41
C GLY A 64 -22.21 14.91 -1.56
N ALA A 65 -21.08 14.57 -2.13
CA ALA A 65 -19.77 14.91 -1.62
C ALA A 65 -19.62 16.44 -1.71
N GLY A 66 -19.95 17.11 -0.62
CA GLY A 66 -19.76 18.54 -0.52
C GLY A 66 -18.30 18.91 -0.82
N LYS A 67 -18.06 20.20 -1.06
CA LYS A 67 -16.72 20.74 -1.34
C LYS A 67 -15.65 20.26 -0.36
N LEU A 68 -16.03 19.94 0.88
CA LEU A 68 -15.14 19.42 1.92
C LEU A 68 -14.53 18.05 1.54
N LEU A 69 -15.35 17.15 0.97
CA LEU A 69 -14.88 15.84 0.53
C LEU A 69 -13.88 15.97 -0.64
N LEU A 70 -14.22 16.77 -1.67
CA LEU A 70 -13.35 16.95 -2.83
C LEU A 70 -11.98 17.56 -2.43
N ILE A 71 -11.99 18.54 -1.51
CA ILE A 71 -10.77 19.13 -0.98
C ILE A 71 -9.96 18.09 -0.21
N THR A 72 -10.60 17.31 0.66
CA THR A 72 -9.92 16.30 1.48
C THR A 72 -9.30 15.20 0.61
N VAL A 73 -10.07 14.65 -0.33
CA VAL A 73 -9.57 13.59 -1.25
C VAL A 73 -8.48 14.15 -2.16
N GLY A 74 -8.62 15.38 -2.66
CA GLY A 74 -7.60 16.02 -3.49
C GLY A 74 -6.28 16.22 -2.75
N ILE A 75 -6.31 16.66 -1.50
CA ILE A 75 -5.12 16.81 -0.66
C ILE A 75 -4.52 15.43 -0.33
N ALA A 76 -5.34 14.45 0.06
CA ALA A 76 -4.91 13.10 0.36
C ALA A 76 -4.23 12.42 -0.84
N TYR A 77 -4.82 12.55 -2.03
CA TYR A 77 -4.23 12.05 -3.27
C TYR A 77 -2.89 12.72 -3.59
N ALA A 78 -2.86 14.07 -3.54
CA ALA A 78 -1.65 14.84 -3.82
C ALA A 78 -0.52 14.46 -2.84
N ASP A 79 -0.80 14.35 -1.55
CA ASP A 79 0.18 13.95 -0.53
C ASP A 79 0.67 12.52 -0.75
N THR A 80 -0.21 11.59 -1.10
CA THR A 80 0.15 10.21 -1.45
C THR A 80 1.10 10.16 -2.65
N VAL A 81 0.84 10.95 -3.71
CA VAL A 81 1.71 11.07 -4.89
C VAL A 81 3.06 11.69 -4.51
N ILE A 82 3.06 12.78 -3.74
CA ILE A 82 4.29 13.43 -3.29
C ILE A 82 5.17 12.47 -2.48
N ALA A 83 4.58 11.75 -1.52
CA ALA A 83 5.31 10.77 -0.71
C ALA A 83 5.93 9.65 -1.57
N ALA A 84 5.22 9.18 -2.59
CA ALA A 84 5.71 8.17 -3.52
C ALA A 84 6.82 8.72 -4.45
N ILE A 85 6.70 9.97 -4.95
CA ILE A 85 7.76 10.64 -5.73
C ILE A 85 9.02 10.85 -4.88
N LEU A 86 8.87 11.28 -3.62
CA LEU A 86 9.99 11.38 -2.68
C LEU A 86 10.66 10.05 -2.45
N SER A 87 9.89 8.97 -2.41
CA SER A 87 10.42 7.62 -2.31
C SER A 87 11.20 7.21 -3.56
N TYR A 88 10.69 7.49 -4.75
CA TYR A 88 11.39 7.24 -6.00
C TYR A 88 12.70 8.03 -6.07
N THR A 89 12.68 9.33 -5.79
CA THR A 89 13.90 10.17 -5.81
C THR A 89 14.93 9.73 -4.77
N THR A 90 14.50 9.30 -3.60
CA THR A 90 15.37 8.68 -2.60
C THR A 90 15.97 7.38 -3.12
N GLY A 91 15.14 6.54 -3.77
CA GLY A 91 15.58 5.29 -4.40
C GLY A 91 16.65 5.51 -5.46
N THR A 92 16.43 6.41 -6.41
CA THR A 92 17.41 6.73 -7.46
C THR A 92 18.73 7.27 -6.92
N THR A 93 18.69 7.99 -5.79
CA THR A 93 19.87 8.65 -5.21
C THR A 93 20.68 7.69 -4.34
N PHE A 94 20.03 6.89 -3.50
CA PHE A 94 20.72 6.13 -2.45
C PHE A 94 20.81 4.62 -2.74
N PHE A 95 19.82 4.01 -3.42
CA PHE A 95 19.77 2.56 -3.54
C PHE A 95 20.88 1.96 -4.41
N PRO A 96 21.31 2.60 -5.53
CA PRO A 96 22.42 2.08 -6.32
C PRO A 96 23.72 1.94 -5.48
N SER A 97 24.02 2.91 -4.61
CA SER A 97 25.20 2.86 -3.75
C SER A 97 25.07 1.83 -2.62
N LEU A 98 23.87 1.58 -2.11
CA LEU A 98 23.61 0.60 -1.05
C LEU A 98 23.60 -0.84 -1.56
N ILE A 99 23.13 -1.03 -2.79
CA ILE A 99 23.14 -2.34 -3.47
C ILE A 99 24.55 -2.71 -3.92
N GLY A 100 25.38 -1.67 -4.17
CA GLY A 100 26.80 -1.82 -4.58
C GLY A 100 26.96 -2.05 -6.09
N ASN A 101 28.19 -1.91 -6.58
CA ASN A 101 28.53 -2.12 -8.01
C ASN A 101 28.28 -3.58 -8.49
N GLY A 102 27.87 -4.47 -7.61
CA GLY A 102 27.45 -5.83 -7.94
C GLY A 102 26.16 -5.93 -8.78
N ALA A 103 25.37 -4.84 -8.90
CA ALA A 103 24.24 -4.81 -9.82
C ALA A 103 24.67 -4.49 -11.27
N GLN A 104 25.81 -3.81 -11.45
CA GLN A 104 26.36 -3.48 -12.78
C GLN A 104 27.37 -4.51 -13.32
N THR A 105 27.87 -5.41 -12.47
CA THR A 105 28.76 -6.50 -12.84
C THR A 105 28.15 -7.87 -12.55
N LEU A 106 26.81 -7.94 -12.64
CA LEU A 106 26.23 -9.24 -12.79
C LEU A 106 26.61 -9.72 -14.20
N ASP A 107 27.67 -10.48 -14.30
CA ASP A 107 27.61 -11.61 -15.20
C ASP A 107 26.21 -12.19 -15.02
N PRO A 108 25.44 -12.37 -16.10
CA PRO A 108 24.13 -13.01 -15.95
C PRO A 108 24.42 -14.24 -15.09
N VAL A 109 23.97 -14.19 -13.81
CA VAL A 109 24.03 -15.38 -12.95
C VAL A 109 23.51 -16.45 -13.88
N GLU A 110 24.31 -17.47 -14.15
CA GLU A 110 23.78 -18.66 -14.79
C GLU A 110 22.48 -18.92 -14.06
N LYS A 111 21.34 -18.59 -14.70
CA LYS A 111 20.04 -18.65 -14.05
C LYS A 111 19.99 -20.03 -13.48
N SER A 112 20.16 -20.14 -12.17
CA SER A 112 20.09 -21.44 -11.49
C SER A 112 18.81 -22.05 -12.01
N ALA A 113 18.89 -23.25 -12.59
CA ALA A 113 17.87 -23.82 -13.42
C ALA A 113 16.50 -23.65 -12.71
N GLU A 114 15.63 -22.88 -13.32
CA GLU A 114 14.34 -22.50 -12.75
C GLU A 114 13.62 -23.77 -12.30
N ILE A 115 13.29 -23.87 -11.02
CA ILE A 115 12.61 -25.04 -10.49
C ILE A 115 11.17 -25.02 -10.98
N LEU A 116 10.89 -25.86 -11.97
CA LEU A 116 9.54 -25.97 -12.53
C LEU A 116 8.58 -26.67 -11.55
N PRO A 117 7.32 -26.21 -11.44
CA PRO A 117 6.29 -26.89 -10.66
C PRO A 117 6.04 -28.30 -11.17
N TYR A 118 5.43 -29.17 -10.37
CA TYR A 118 5.02 -30.50 -10.81
C TYR A 118 3.96 -30.44 -11.90
N PHE A 119 3.04 -29.48 -11.78
CA PHE A 119 2.01 -29.16 -12.76
C PHE A 119 1.61 -27.70 -12.64
N THR A 120 1.04 -27.16 -13.68
CA THR A 120 0.51 -25.80 -13.71
C THR A 120 -1.00 -25.84 -13.89
N VAL A 121 -1.72 -24.96 -13.19
CA VAL A 121 -3.15 -24.74 -13.40
C VAL A 121 -3.29 -23.38 -14.08
N ASN A 122 -3.86 -23.35 -15.27
CA ASN A 122 -4.08 -22.07 -15.96
C ASN A 122 -5.41 -21.47 -15.49
N ILE A 123 -5.37 -20.41 -14.73
CA ILE A 123 -6.53 -19.63 -14.29
C ILE A 123 -6.43 -18.24 -14.94
N PRO A 124 -7.06 -18.05 -16.12
CA PRO A 124 -6.98 -16.75 -16.79
C PRO A 124 -7.64 -15.66 -15.96
N ALA A 125 -7.06 -14.44 -15.98
CA ALA A 125 -7.64 -13.30 -15.30
C ALA A 125 -9.07 -13.02 -15.82
N ALA A 126 -9.99 -12.67 -14.92
CA ALA A 126 -11.38 -12.38 -15.28
C ALA A 126 -11.52 -11.20 -16.24
N LEU A 127 -10.62 -10.23 -16.13
CA LEU A 127 -10.48 -9.03 -16.97
C LEU A 127 -9.01 -8.62 -16.99
N ASP A 128 -8.63 -7.83 -18.00
CA ASP A 128 -7.37 -7.08 -17.92
C ASP A 128 -7.46 -6.00 -16.82
N VAL A 129 -6.35 -5.74 -16.16
CA VAL A 129 -6.24 -4.80 -15.03
C VAL A 129 -6.70 -3.39 -15.39
N MET A 130 -6.24 -2.87 -16.55
CA MET A 130 -6.62 -1.54 -17.01
C MET A 130 -8.09 -1.48 -17.41
N SER A 131 -8.60 -2.53 -18.03
CA SER A 131 -10.03 -2.67 -18.35
C SER A 131 -10.89 -2.67 -17.09
N ALA A 132 -10.49 -3.39 -16.05
CA ALA A 132 -11.17 -3.38 -14.76
C ALA A 132 -11.16 -2.00 -14.11
N LEU A 133 -10.04 -1.26 -14.20
CA LEU A 133 -9.92 0.09 -13.68
C LEU A 133 -10.86 1.05 -14.43
N VAL A 134 -10.82 1.08 -15.76
CA VAL A 134 -11.69 1.93 -16.58
C VAL A 134 -13.16 1.61 -16.32
N LEU A 135 -13.53 0.33 -16.26
CA LEU A 135 -14.89 -0.10 -15.93
C LEU A 135 -15.30 0.37 -14.53
N SER A 136 -14.42 0.32 -13.55
CA SER A 136 -14.68 0.82 -12.20
C SER A 136 -14.97 2.32 -12.18
N PHE A 137 -14.24 3.11 -12.98
CA PHE A 137 -14.52 4.54 -13.14
C PHE A 137 -15.86 4.80 -13.80
N ILE A 138 -16.17 4.12 -14.90
CA ILE A 138 -17.47 4.28 -15.61
C ILE A 138 -18.62 3.93 -14.67
N MET A 139 -18.54 2.76 -14.00
CA MET A 139 -19.61 2.34 -13.08
C MET A 139 -19.69 3.23 -11.85
N GLY A 140 -18.57 3.60 -11.23
CA GLY A 140 -18.52 4.45 -10.05
C GLY A 140 -19.11 5.84 -10.33
N LEU A 141 -18.73 6.49 -11.42
CA LEU A 141 -19.28 7.77 -11.85
C LEU A 141 -20.76 7.62 -12.23
N GLY A 142 -21.16 6.57 -12.96
CA GLY A 142 -22.54 6.28 -13.30
C GLY A 142 -23.44 6.16 -12.06
N ILE A 143 -22.98 5.43 -11.03
CA ILE A 143 -23.67 5.32 -9.74
C ILE A 143 -23.74 6.67 -9.03
N ALA A 144 -22.63 7.40 -9.01
CA ALA A 144 -22.53 8.69 -8.35
C ALA A 144 -23.51 9.73 -8.92
N TYR A 145 -23.54 9.86 -10.24
CA TYR A 145 -24.34 10.88 -10.93
C TYR A 145 -25.75 10.42 -11.33
N GLY A 146 -25.95 9.13 -11.60
CA GLY A 146 -27.21 8.54 -12.02
C GLY A 146 -28.19 8.25 -10.88
N GLY A 147 -27.71 8.17 -9.63
CA GLY A 147 -28.54 7.84 -8.46
C GLY A 147 -29.03 6.39 -8.43
N HIS A 148 -28.32 5.46 -9.07
CA HIS A 148 -28.67 4.05 -9.22
C HIS A 148 -28.48 3.28 -7.90
N LYS A 149 -29.52 3.24 -7.05
CA LYS A 149 -29.45 2.60 -5.73
C LYS A 149 -29.11 1.12 -5.79
N VAL A 150 -29.83 0.37 -6.64
CA VAL A 150 -29.63 -1.10 -6.78
C VAL A 150 -28.19 -1.42 -7.17
N LEU A 151 -27.61 -0.67 -8.10
CA LEU A 151 -26.22 -0.88 -8.53
C LEU A 151 -25.22 -0.48 -7.43
N ARG A 152 -25.51 0.57 -6.67
CA ARG A 152 -24.72 0.96 -5.49
C ARG A 152 -24.73 -0.14 -4.44
N ASP A 153 -25.91 -0.68 -4.11
CA ASP A 153 -26.03 -1.74 -3.10
C ASP A 153 -25.30 -3.00 -3.58
N ALA A 154 -25.45 -3.40 -4.84
CA ALA A 154 -24.75 -4.53 -5.44
C ALA A 154 -23.22 -4.37 -5.42
N THR A 155 -22.70 -3.18 -5.70
CA THR A 155 -21.23 -2.94 -5.64
C THR A 155 -20.73 -2.92 -4.21
N ASN A 156 -21.50 -2.49 -3.23
CA ASN A 156 -21.14 -2.57 -1.80
C ASN A 156 -21.16 -4.02 -1.30
N GLU A 157 -22.11 -4.84 -1.72
CA GLU A 157 -22.11 -6.29 -1.41
C GLU A 157 -20.91 -7.00 -2.07
N MET A 158 -20.59 -6.66 -3.32
CA MET A 158 -19.38 -7.15 -4.00
C MET A 158 -18.11 -6.77 -3.22
N LYS A 159 -18.02 -5.51 -2.74
CA LYS A 159 -16.92 -5.08 -1.85
C LYS A 159 -16.80 -5.96 -0.63
N ALA A 160 -17.92 -6.27 0.04
CA ALA A 160 -17.92 -7.12 1.22
C ALA A 160 -17.43 -8.55 0.90
N ILE A 161 -17.86 -9.13 -0.24
CA ILE A 161 -17.39 -10.44 -0.70
C ILE A 161 -15.88 -10.41 -0.96
N ILE A 162 -15.39 -9.43 -1.70
CA ILE A 162 -13.96 -9.30 -2.04
C ILE A 162 -13.11 -9.11 -0.78
N VAL A 163 -13.51 -8.24 0.15
CA VAL A 163 -12.83 -8.08 1.44
C VAL A 163 -12.83 -9.41 2.21
N GLY A 164 -13.95 -10.14 2.21
CA GLY A 164 -14.03 -11.47 2.80
C GLY A 164 -13.08 -12.49 2.18
N VAL A 165 -12.88 -12.48 0.86
CA VAL A 165 -11.88 -13.33 0.18
C VAL A 165 -10.45 -12.94 0.61
N ILE A 166 -10.14 -11.65 0.66
CA ILE A 166 -8.83 -11.17 1.10
C ILE A 166 -8.55 -11.66 2.54
N GLU A 167 -9.48 -11.44 3.46
CA GLU A 167 -9.29 -11.75 4.88
C GLU A 167 -9.30 -13.25 5.21
N ARG A 168 -10.13 -14.03 4.53
CA ARG A 168 -10.36 -15.45 4.86
C ARG A 168 -9.60 -16.42 3.99
N VAL A 169 -9.15 -16.03 2.80
CA VAL A 169 -8.43 -16.89 1.86
C VAL A 169 -7.01 -16.38 1.66
N ILE A 170 -6.85 -15.15 1.14
CA ILE A 170 -5.53 -14.63 0.76
C ILE A 170 -4.63 -14.49 1.98
N ILE A 171 -5.06 -13.71 2.99
CA ILE A 171 -4.24 -13.44 4.19
C ILE A 171 -3.82 -14.71 4.95
N PRO A 172 -4.68 -15.73 5.15
CA PRO A 172 -4.25 -16.97 5.78
C PRO A 172 -3.26 -17.80 4.98
N LEU A 173 -3.30 -17.76 3.65
CA LEU A 173 -2.40 -18.51 2.77
C LEU A 173 -1.07 -17.79 2.51
N LEU A 174 -1.00 -16.46 2.70
CA LEU A 174 0.21 -15.67 2.50
C LEU A 174 1.46 -16.23 3.22
N PRO A 175 1.41 -16.66 4.49
CA PRO A 175 2.60 -17.21 5.14
C PRO A 175 3.15 -18.45 4.44
N VAL A 176 2.28 -19.32 3.92
CA VAL A 176 2.69 -20.52 3.17
C VAL A 176 3.31 -20.13 1.82
N TYR A 177 2.71 -19.15 1.14
CA TYR A 177 3.21 -18.59 -0.11
C TYR A 177 4.60 -17.98 0.05
N ILE A 178 4.78 -17.12 1.06
CA ILE A 178 6.06 -16.49 1.37
C ILE A 178 7.11 -17.52 1.81
N PHE A 179 6.72 -18.51 2.61
CA PHE A 179 7.59 -19.63 2.96
C PHE A 179 8.14 -20.33 1.71
N GLY A 180 7.28 -20.66 0.75
CA GLY A 180 7.67 -21.31 -0.50
C GLY A 180 8.64 -20.47 -1.35
N ILE A 181 8.45 -19.13 -1.39
CA ILE A 181 9.37 -18.22 -2.08
C ILE A 181 10.75 -18.23 -1.43
N PHE A 182 10.83 -18.00 -0.11
CA PHE A 182 12.12 -17.97 0.60
C PHE A 182 12.79 -19.34 0.63
N LEU A 183 12.03 -20.43 0.67
CA LEU A 183 12.53 -21.79 0.52
C LEU A 183 13.22 -21.98 -0.84
N ASN A 184 12.54 -21.58 -1.93
CA ASN A 184 13.07 -21.65 -3.29
C ASN A 184 14.33 -20.78 -3.45
N MET A 185 14.28 -19.53 -3.01
CA MET A 185 15.41 -18.59 -3.07
C MET A 185 16.62 -19.08 -2.26
N THR A 186 16.39 -19.72 -1.12
CA THR A 186 17.49 -20.30 -0.30
C THR A 186 18.11 -21.50 -1.01
N PHE A 187 17.27 -22.37 -1.56
CA PHE A 187 17.73 -23.54 -2.31
C PHE A 187 18.55 -23.14 -3.55
N SER A 188 18.17 -22.03 -4.22
CA SER A 188 18.88 -21.45 -5.37
C SER A 188 20.13 -20.63 -4.97
N GLY A 189 20.34 -20.35 -3.67
CA GLY A 189 21.51 -19.60 -3.18
C GLY A 189 21.35 -18.08 -3.10
N ASP A 190 20.23 -17.50 -3.53
CA ASP A 190 20.03 -16.04 -3.69
C ASP A 190 19.60 -15.32 -2.41
N VAL A 191 19.12 -16.05 -1.40
CA VAL A 191 18.45 -15.49 -0.23
C VAL A 191 19.30 -14.51 0.58
N MET A 192 20.57 -14.83 0.83
CA MET A 192 21.43 -14.03 1.71
C MET A 192 21.73 -12.66 1.11
N ARG A 193 21.94 -12.61 -0.19
CA ARG A 193 22.14 -11.37 -0.94
C ARG A 193 20.92 -10.48 -0.85
N MET A 194 19.74 -11.02 -1.15
CA MET A 194 18.48 -10.27 -1.09
C MET A 194 18.18 -9.76 0.32
N MET A 195 18.31 -10.59 1.35
CA MET A 195 18.08 -10.17 2.73
C MET A 195 19.02 -9.03 3.17
N THR A 196 20.28 -9.07 2.75
CA THR A 196 21.24 -8.00 3.07
C THR A 196 20.85 -6.68 2.41
N VAL A 197 20.45 -6.71 1.15
CA VAL A 197 19.98 -5.52 0.43
C VAL A 197 18.70 -4.96 1.09
N PHE A 198 17.72 -5.82 1.34
CA PHE A 198 16.47 -5.38 1.97
C PHE A 198 16.66 -4.81 3.36
N ALA A 199 17.55 -5.36 4.18
CA ALA A 199 17.87 -4.80 5.49
C ALA A 199 18.38 -3.35 5.38
N LYS A 200 19.28 -3.07 4.42
CA LYS A 200 19.77 -1.71 4.16
C LYS A 200 18.65 -0.77 3.67
N ILE A 201 17.82 -1.24 2.73
CA ILE A 201 16.72 -0.45 2.17
C ILE A 201 15.66 -0.14 3.22
N ILE A 202 15.34 -1.08 4.10
CA ILE A 202 14.39 -0.87 5.21
C ILE A 202 14.84 0.30 6.09
N VAL A 203 16.13 0.45 6.38
CA VAL A 203 16.65 1.59 7.15
C VAL A 203 16.38 2.91 6.43
N VAL A 204 16.60 2.96 5.11
CA VAL A 204 16.31 4.16 4.30
C VAL A 204 14.80 4.45 4.28
N ILE A 205 13.96 3.41 4.15
CA ILE A 205 12.50 3.57 4.20
C ILE A 205 12.05 4.14 5.55
N PHE A 206 12.65 3.72 6.67
CA PHE A 206 12.34 4.30 7.97
C PHE A 206 12.78 5.76 8.09
N ALA A 207 13.95 6.12 7.57
CA ALA A 207 14.39 7.51 7.52
C ALA A 207 13.42 8.36 6.68
N LEU A 208 13.03 7.86 5.53
CA LEU A 208 12.04 8.51 4.65
C LEU A 208 10.66 8.63 5.31
N HIS A 209 10.23 7.62 6.07
CA HIS A 209 9.00 7.64 6.84
C HIS A 209 8.98 8.82 7.84
N ILE A 210 10.06 9.01 8.59
CA ILE A 210 10.21 10.14 9.51
C ILE A 210 10.20 11.46 8.75
N PHE A 211 10.89 11.52 7.62
CA PHE A 211 10.93 12.72 6.77
C PHE A 211 9.53 13.08 6.23
N VAL A 212 8.77 12.08 5.77
CA VAL A 212 7.38 12.28 5.30
C VAL A 212 6.51 12.90 6.40
N LEU A 213 6.54 12.36 7.61
CA LEU A 213 5.81 12.92 8.73
C LEU A 213 6.23 14.36 9.06
N ILE A 214 7.54 14.64 9.03
CA ILE A 214 8.05 15.98 9.30
C ILE A 214 7.56 16.97 8.24
N TYR A 215 7.68 16.68 6.94
CA TYR A 215 7.25 17.62 5.90
C TYR A 215 5.75 17.85 5.94
N GLN A 216 4.93 16.83 6.16
CA GLN A 216 3.48 16.96 6.27
C GLN A 216 3.10 17.94 7.39
N TYR A 217 3.73 17.80 8.55
CA TYR A 217 3.47 18.70 9.68
C TYR A 217 4.12 20.07 9.55
N LEU A 218 5.23 20.22 8.83
CA LEU A 218 5.81 21.53 8.48
C LEU A 218 4.82 22.31 7.59
N ILE A 219 4.28 21.68 6.54
CA ILE A 219 3.27 22.30 5.67
C ILE A 219 2.01 22.65 6.46
N ALA A 220 1.46 21.69 7.21
CA ALA A 220 0.27 21.92 8.01
C ALA A 220 0.49 23.05 9.05
N GLY A 221 1.62 23.01 9.77
CA GLY A 221 2.00 24.01 10.77
C GLY A 221 2.15 25.41 10.17
N ALA A 222 2.75 25.54 8.99
CA ALA A 222 2.85 26.80 8.25
C ALA A 222 1.47 27.35 7.88
N ILE A 223 0.57 26.50 7.38
CA ILE A 223 -0.80 26.88 6.97
C ILE A 223 -1.63 27.34 8.19
N VAL A 224 -1.59 26.57 9.30
CA VAL A 224 -2.36 26.92 10.52
C VAL A 224 -1.65 27.90 11.45
N ARG A 225 -0.39 28.26 11.15
CA ARG A 225 0.47 29.16 11.95
C ARG A 225 0.68 28.65 13.38
N LYS A 226 0.96 27.36 13.52
CA LYS A 226 1.25 26.70 14.80
C LYS A 226 2.57 25.92 14.70
N ASN A 227 3.20 25.65 15.86
CA ASN A 227 4.44 24.86 15.89
C ASN A 227 4.23 23.43 15.36
N PRO A 228 4.87 23.05 14.24
CA PRO A 228 4.66 21.76 13.59
C PRO A 228 5.06 20.56 14.46
N PHE A 229 6.13 20.68 15.22
CA PHE A 229 6.61 19.60 16.09
C PHE A 229 5.66 19.34 17.26
N ARG A 230 5.01 20.38 17.80
CA ARG A 230 3.98 20.22 18.82
C ARG A 230 2.71 19.55 18.25
N LEU A 231 2.34 19.93 17.01
CA LEU A 231 1.21 19.32 16.33
C LEU A 231 1.45 17.82 16.07
N LEU A 232 2.65 17.47 15.60
CA LEU A 232 3.07 16.09 15.38
C LEU A 232 3.13 15.29 16.69
N ALA A 233 3.74 15.86 17.75
CA ALA A 233 3.84 15.21 19.05
C ALA A 233 2.47 14.89 19.66
N ASN A 234 1.48 15.76 19.47
CA ASN A 234 0.11 15.49 19.92
C ASN A 234 -0.52 14.26 19.23
N MET A 235 -0.09 13.90 18.01
CA MET A 235 -0.56 12.71 17.30
C MET A 235 0.21 11.43 17.65
N PHE A 236 1.29 11.51 18.43
CA PHE A 236 2.10 10.36 18.79
C PHE A 236 1.31 9.19 19.42
N PRO A 237 0.29 9.40 20.28
CA PRO A 237 -0.54 8.30 20.76
C PRO A 237 -1.32 7.59 19.64
N ALA A 238 -1.75 8.31 18.60
CA ALA A 238 -2.39 7.70 17.43
C ALA A 238 -1.37 6.90 16.60
N TYR A 239 -0.15 7.44 16.42
CA TYR A 239 0.96 6.71 15.80
C TYR A 239 1.23 5.37 16.49
N LEU A 240 1.37 5.36 17.83
CA LEU A 240 1.62 4.11 18.59
C LEU A 240 0.46 3.13 18.51
N THR A 241 -0.78 3.64 18.50
CA THR A 241 -1.97 2.78 18.37
C THR A 241 -2.01 2.13 16.98
N ALA A 242 -1.76 2.90 15.92
CA ALA A 242 -1.70 2.38 14.55
C ALA A 242 -0.55 1.37 14.38
N LEU A 243 0.61 1.65 14.98
CA LEU A 243 1.77 0.74 14.98
C LEU A 243 1.41 -0.61 15.64
N GLY A 244 0.69 -0.58 16.75
CA GLY A 244 0.31 -1.81 17.48
C GLY A 244 -0.84 -2.59 16.83
N THR A 245 -1.75 -1.90 16.14
CA THR A 245 -2.95 -2.52 15.55
C THR A 245 -2.80 -2.88 14.07
N SER A 246 -1.86 -2.25 13.36
CA SER A 246 -1.75 -2.29 11.89
C SER A 246 -3.09 -1.98 11.18
N SER A 247 -3.94 -1.17 11.81
CA SER A 247 -5.28 -0.84 11.31
C SER A 247 -5.60 0.64 11.50
N SER A 248 -5.75 1.36 10.38
CA SER A 248 -6.19 2.75 10.39
C SER A 248 -7.58 2.89 11.01
N ALA A 249 -8.51 1.99 10.65
CA ALA A 249 -9.87 2.01 11.15
C ALA A 249 -9.95 1.84 12.68
N ALA A 250 -9.18 0.89 13.25
CA ALA A 250 -9.12 0.68 14.69
C ALA A 250 -8.51 1.89 15.43
N THR A 251 -7.74 2.72 14.75
CA THR A 251 -7.06 3.88 15.34
C THR A 251 -7.91 5.16 15.29
N ILE A 252 -9.00 5.21 14.51
CA ILE A 252 -9.87 6.39 14.38
C ILE A 252 -10.24 7.05 15.72
N PRO A 253 -10.71 6.33 16.76
CA PRO A 253 -11.10 6.96 18.01
C PRO A 253 -9.95 7.72 18.70
N VAL A 254 -8.73 7.16 18.63
CA VAL A 254 -7.54 7.79 19.22
C VAL A 254 -7.12 8.99 18.38
N ALA A 255 -7.09 8.85 17.05
CA ALA A 255 -6.75 9.94 16.13
C ALA A 255 -7.70 11.13 16.29
N LEU A 256 -9.02 10.89 16.41
CA LEU A 256 -10.02 11.92 16.69
C LEU A 256 -9.72 12.67 17.98
N LYS A 257 -9.41 11.95 19.06
CA LYS A 257 -9.06 12.56 20.34
C LYS A 257 -7.81 13.43 20.25
N GLN A 258 -6.79 12.99 19.52
CA GLN A 258 -5.53 13.72 19.41
C GLN A 258 -5.65 14.94 18.49
N ILE A 259 -6.36 14.83 17.36
CA ILE A 259 -6.48 15.94 16.43
C ILE A 259 -7.31 17.11 17.00
N ARG A 260 -8.29 16.80 17.87
CA ARG A 260 -9.02 17.85 18.63
C ARG A 260 -8.10 18.65 19.55
N LYS A 261 -7.07 18.03 20.15
CA LYS A 261 -6.04 18.75 20.93
C LYS A 261 -5.24 19.72 20.04
N ASN A 262 -5.10 19.44 18.76
CA ASN A 262 -4.47 20.34 17.80
C ASN A 262 -5.37 21.51 17.41
N GLY A 263 -6.66 21.49 17.83
CA GLY A 263 -7.62 22.59 17.64
C GLY A 263 -8.43 22.48 16.34
N VAL A 264 -8.49 21.31 15.74
CA VAL A 264 -9.41 21.01 14.62
C VAL A 264 -10.84 20.94 15.17
N SER A 265 -11.78 21.57 14.49
CA SER A 265 -13.20 21.59 14.85
C SER A 265 -13.80 20.17 14.84
N GLU A 266 -14.79 19.93 15.70
CA GLU A 266 -15.36 18.61 15.88
C GLU A 266 -15.99 18.06 14.58
N GLY A 267 -16.71 18.91 13.84
CA GLY A 267 -17.32 18.54 12.57
C GLY A 267 -16.31 18.14 11.51
N VAL A 268 -15.21 18.93 11.35
CA VAL A 268 -14.14 18.60 10.39
C VAL A 268 -13.38 17.37 10.84
N ALA A 269 -13.02 17.26 12.10
CA ALA A 269 -12.32 16.07 12.62
C ALA A 269 -13.15 14.80 12.40
N GLY A 270 -14.46 14.85 12.77
CA GLY A 270 -15.38 13.71 12.62
C GLY A 270 -15.61 13.29 11.17
N PHE A 271 -15.37 14.17 10.20
CA PHE A 271 -15.46 13.87 8.78
C PHE A 271 -14.11 13.43 8.21
N VAL A 272 -13.05 14.23 8.40
CA VAL A 272 -11.76 14.03 7.71
C VAL A 272 -11.02 12.80 8.23
N ILE A 273 -10.97 12.56 9.54
CA ILE A 273 -10.21 11.44 10.10
C ILE A 273 -10.77 10.07 9.65
N PRO A 274 -12.09 9.78 9.75
CA PRO A 274 -12.62 8.52 9.22
C PRO A 274 -12.46 8.37 7.71
N LEU A 275 -12.59 9.45 6.95
CA LEU A 275 -12.40 9.44 5.50
C LEU A 275 -10.94 9.14 5.14
N CYS A 276 -9.99 9.89 5.70
CA CYS A 276 -8.56 9.72 5.42
C CYS A 276 -8.04 8.34 5.84
N ALA A 277 -8.59 7.74 6.91
CA ALA A 277 -8.25 6.38 7.32
C ALA A 277 -8.46 5.32 6.21
N THR A 278 -9.20 5.65 5.16
CA THR A 278 -9.46 4.79 4.00
C THR A 278 -8.87 5.33 2.69
N VAL A 279 -8.73 6.65 2.53
CA VAL A 279 -8.33 7.25 1.25
C VAL A 279 -6.91 7.83 1.24
N HIS A 280 -6.27 7.98 2.40
CA HIS A 280 -4.94 8.55 2.53
C HIS A 280 -3.94 7.50 2.98
N LEU A 281 -3.09 7.04 2.07
CA LEU A 281 -2.14 5.96 2.28
C LEU A 281 -0.72 6.36 1.84
N SER A 282 -0.28 7.57 2.21
CA SER A 282 1.04 8.13 1.84
C SER A 282 2.21 7.27 2.30
N GLY A 283 2.20 6.77 3.54
CA GLY A 283 3.21 5.87 4.07
C GLY A 283 3.21 4.50 3.40
N SER A 284 2.05 4.02 2.94
CA SER A 284 1.95 2.76 2.17
C SER A 284 2.46 2.94 0.75
N ALA A 285 2.05 3.99 0.03
CA ALA A 285 2.49 4.29 -1.33
C ALA A 285 4.01 4.53 -1.39
N MET A 286 4.55 5.27 -0.43
CA MET A 286 5.99 5.48 -0.26
C MET A 286 6.76 4.16 -0.15
N LYS A 287 6.31 3.25 0.74
CA LYS A 287 6.97 1.95 0.93
C LYS A 287 6.86 1.06 -0.31
N ILE A 288 5.66 1.01 -0.92
CA ILE A 288 5.44 0.24 -2.14
C ILE A 288 6.38 0.72 -3.24
N THR A 289 6.50 2.04 -3.42
CA THR A 289 7.40 2.61 -4.44
C THR A 289 8.86 2.31 -4.15
N ALA A 290 9.32 2.43 -2.89
CA ALA A 290 10.70 2.10 -2.50
C ALA A 290 11.03 0.61 -2.75
N CYS A 291 10.14 -0.28 -2.31
CA CYS A 291 10.33 -1.72 -2.51
C CYS A 291 10.27 -2.10 -3.99
N ALA A 292 9.32 -1.52 -4.75
CA ALA A 292 9.20 -1.77 -6.19
C ALA A 292 10.45 -1.30 -6.94
N PHE A 293 10.97 -0.11 -6.62
CA PHE A 293 12.22 0.40 -7.21
C PHE A 293 13.40 -0.51 -6.88
N THR A 294 13.48 -1.00 -5.64
CA THR A 294 14.55 -1.91 -5.20
C THR A 294 14.51 -3.23 -5.96
N ILE A 295 13.32 -3.84 -6.06
CA ILE A 295 13.14 -5.11 -6.77
C ILE A 295 13.46 -4.93 -8.25
N ALA A 296 12.92 -3.88 -8.90
CA ALA A 296 13.21 -3.58 -10.28
C ALA A 296 14.72 -3.40 -10.54
N LEU A 297 15.43 -2.70 -9.64
CA LEU A 297 16.87 -2.50 -9.75
C LEU A 297 17.67 -3.83 -9.59
N LEU A 298 17.23 -4.70 -8.68
CA LEU A 298 17.88 -6.01 -8.45
C LEU A 298 17.68 -6.98 -9.61
N GLU A 299 16.49 -6.94 -10.23
CA GLU A 299 16.12 -7.80 -11.36
C GLU A 299 16.52 -7.20 -12.73
N GLY A 300 17.20 -6.04 -12.74
CA GLY A 300 17.60 -5.37 -13.98
C GLY A 300 16.43 -4.87 -14.83
N MET A 301 15.27 -4.62 -14.22
CA MET A 301 14.08 -4.08 -14.87
C MET A 301 14.20 -2.56 -15.07
N PRO A 302 13.43 -1.96 -16.00
CA PRO A 302 13.43 -0.51 -16.20
C PRO A 302 13.06 0.25 -14.92
N THR A 303 13.83 1.31 -14.62
CA THR A 303 13.64 2.16 -13.44
C THR A 303 13.56 3.65 -13.78
N ASP A 304 13.26 3.98 -15.05
CA ASP A 304 13.18 5.35 -15.51
C ASP A 304 12.01 6.13 -14.89
N PHE A 305 12.17 7.47 -14.85
CA PHE A 305 11.19 8.34 -14.21
C PHE A 305 9.80 8.32 -14.86
N PRO A 306 9.65 8.35 -16.20
CA PRO A 306 8.32 8.29 -16.83
C PRO A 306 7.54 7.03 -16.45
N LEU A 307 8.19 5.87 -16.43
CA LEU A 307 7.57 4.60 -16.06
C LEU A 307 7.12 4.63 -14.59
N PHE A 308 8.01 5.05 -13.68
CA PHE A 308 7.67 5.14 -12.25
C PHE A 308 6.66 6.23 -11.94
N LEU A 309 6.68 7.36 -12.66
CA LEU A 309 5.64 8.39 -12.51
C LEU A 309 4.26 7.84 -12.91
N HIS A 310 4.16 7.12 -14.03
CA HIS A 310 2.93 6.44 -14.44
C HIS A 310 2.47 5.46 -13.35
N PHE A 311 3.39 4.61 -12.86
CA PHE A 311 3.12 3.70 -11.77
C PHE A 311 2.60 4.42 -10.52
N ILE A 312 3.25 5.48 -10.06
CA ILE A 312 2.90 6.25 -8.87
C ILE A 312 1.52 6.89 -9.00
N MET A 313 1.21 7.49 -10.15
CA MET A 313 -0.10 8.11 -10.38
C MET A 313 -1.24 7.10 -10.32
N VAL A 314 -1.05 5.93 -10.94
CA VAL A 314 -2.03 4.84 -10.89
C VAL A 314 -2.09 4.21 -9.50
N LEU A 315 -0.94 3.95 -8.87
CA LEU A 315 -0.87 3.44 -7.49
C LEU A 315 -1.67 4.32 -6.53
N ALA A 316 -1.55 5.64 -6.62
CA ALA A 316 -2.27 6.57 -5.75
C ALA A 316 -3.80 6.43 -5.90
N ILE A 317 -4.31 6.12 -7.10
CA ILE A 317 -5.74 5.82 -7.32
C ILE A 317 -6.12 4.53 -6.58
N PHE A 318 -5.31 3.49 -6.69
CA PHE A 318 -5.54 2.22 -5.98
C PHE A 318 -5.47 2.38 -4.46
N MET A 319 -4.63 3.29 -3.97
CA MET A 319 -4.55 3.58 -2.53
C MET A 319 -5.84 4.21 -1.99
N VAL A 320 -6.53 5.06 -2.76
CA VAL A 320 -7.85 5.61 -2.37
C VAL A 320 -8.90 4.51 -2.20
N ALA A 321 -8.74 3.39 -2.90
CA ALA A 321 -9.70 2.27 -2.88
C ALA A 321 -9.22 1.09 -2.02
N ALA A 322 -8.01 1.13 -1.49
CA ALA A 322 -7.43 0.01 -0.76
C ALA A 322 -8.21 -0.30 0.53
N PRO A 323 -8.44 -1.59 0.85
CA PRO A 323 -9.13 -1.95 2.08
C PRO A 323 -8.27 -1.63 3.31
N GLY A 324 -8.89 -1.06 4.35
CA GLY A 324 -8.23 -0.68 5.62
C GLY A 324 -7.86 -1.86 6.54
N VAL A 325 -7.49 -3.00 5.98
CA VAL A 325 -7.07 -4.22 6.68
C VAL A 325 -5.57 -4.43 6.54
N PRO A 326 -4.91 -5.16 7.47
CA PRO A 326 -3.48 -5.48 7.34
C PRO A 326 -3.16 -6.12 5.98
N GLY A 327 -2.15 -5.59 5.29
CA GLY A 327 -1.76 -6.04 3.95
C GLY A 327 -2.67 -5.56 2.81
N GLY A 328 -3.79 -4.86 3.10
CA GLY A 328 -4.76 -4.45 2.08
C GLY A 328 -4.16 -3.54 1.00
N ALA A 329 -3.27 -2.64 1.36
CA ALA A 329 -2.64 -1.73 0.41
C ALA A 329 -1.73 -2.45 -0.60
N VAL A 330 -0.93 -3.43 -0.16
CA VAL A 330 -0.10 -4.19 -1.11
C VAL A 330 -0.95 -5.09 -2.01
N MET A 331 -2.05 -5.66 -1.50
CA MET A 331 -2.98 -6.41 -2.35
C MET A 331 -3.58 -5.53 -3.45
N ALA A 332 -3.96 -4.30 -3.14
CA ALA A 332 -4.43 -3.35 -4.14
C ALA A 332 -3.31 -2.94 -5.12
N ALA A 333 -2.06 -2.90 -4.69
CA ALA A 333 -0.92 -2.51 -5.50
C ALA A 333 -0.45 -3.61 -6.48
N LEU A 334 -0.82 -4.88 -6.27
CA LEU A 334 -0.39 -5.97 -7.17
C LEU A 334 -0.80 -5.72 -8.62
N ALA A 335 -1.95 -5.10 -8.83
CA ALA A 335 -2.44 -4.73 -10.14
C ALA A 335 -1.48 -3.80 -10.91
N PRO A 336 -1.16 -2.58 -10.42
CA PRO A 336 -0.23 -1.70 -11.11
C PRO A 336 1.22 -2.21 -11.10
N LEU A 337 1.65 -3.00 -10.10
CA LEU A 337 2.96 -3.66 -10.10
C LEU A 337 3.10 -4.62 -11.28
N GLY A 338 2.10 -5.46 -11.55
CA GLY A 338 2.12 -6.37 -12.68
C GLY A 338 1.92 -5.68 -14.02
N SER A 339 0.90 -4.81 -14.15
CA SER A 339 0.52 -4.23 -15.44
C SER A 339 1.42 -3.10 -15.93
N ILE A 340 2.06 -2.35 -15.03
CA ILE A 340 2.90 -1.18 -15.39
C ILE A 340 4.38 -1.52 -15.27
N LEU A 341 4.80 -2.11 -14.14
CA LEU A 341 6.20 -2.44 -13.91
C LEU A 341 6.60 -3.83 -14.42
N GLY A 342 5.63 -4.65 -14.85
CA GLY A 342 5.88 -5.99 -15.38
C GLY A 342 6.28 -7.02 -14.32
N PHE A 343 5.94 -6.80 -13.04
CA PHE A 343 6.25 -7.72 -11.97
C PHE A 343 5.53 -9.06 -12.16
N GLY A 344 6.29 -10.13 -12.25
CA GLY A 344 5.80 -11.51 -12.24
C GLY A 344 5.46 -12.02 -10.85
N GLU A 345 5.19 -13.31 -10.73
CA GLU A 345 4.78 -13.94 -9.47
C GLU A 345 5.85 -13.81 -8.37
N ASN A 346 7.13 -13.94 -8.73
CA ASN A 346 8.24 -13.87 -7.78
C ASN A 346 8.43 -12.45 -7.22
N GLU A 347 8.45 -11.44 -8.09
CA GLU A 347 8.60 -10.03 -7.70
C GLU A 347 7.40 -9.56 -6.86
N GLN A 348 6.19 -9.97 -7.22
CA GLN A 348 4.98 -9.69 -6.45
C GLN A 348 5.02 -10.35 -5.06
N ALA A 349 5.51 -11.58 -4.97
CA ALA A 349 5.65 -12.26 -3.68
C ALA A 349 6.69 -11.59 -2.78
N LEU A 350 7.84 -11.20 -3.33
CA LEU A 350 8.84 -10.39 -2.61
C LEU A 350 8.23 -9.07 -2.14
N MET A 351 7.48 -8.40 -3.01
CA MET A 351 6.79 -7.15 -2.68
C MET A 351 5.84 -7.31 -1.49
N ILE A 352 5.03 -8.39 -1.50
CA ILE A 352 4.12 -8.72 -0.40
C ILE A 352 4.90 -8.95 0.90
N ALA A 353 5.95 -9.76 0.86
CA ALA A 353 6.75 -10.10 2.04
C ALA A 353 7.37 -8.84 2.68
N LEU A 354 8.02 -8.00 1.86
CA LEU A 354 8.66 -6.76 2.30
C LEU A 354 7.65 -5.76 2.84
N TYR A 355 6.54 -5.59 2.13
CA TYR A 355 5.49 -4.66 2.55
C TYR A 355 4.93 -5.05 3.91
N ILE A 356 4.56 -6.33 4.10
CA ILE A 356 3.94 -6.79 5.35
C ILE A 356 4.92 -6.72 6.53
N ALA A 357 6.23 -6.95 6.29
CA ALA A 357 7.23 -6.75 7.32
C ALA A 357 7.26 -5.32 7.90
N MET A 358 6.84 -4.34 7.11
CA MET A 358 6.81 -2.91 7.49
C MET A 358 5.39 -2.33 7.57
N ASP A 359 4.33 -3.15 7.50
CA ASP A 359 2.95 -2.68 7.34
C ASP A 359 2.50 -1.80 8.51
N SER A 360 2.80 -2.21 9.74
CA SER A 360 2.49 -1.45 10.96
C SER A 360 3.04 -0.01 10.92
N PHE A 361 4.27 0.17 10.44
CA PHE A 361 4.90 1.48 10.33
C PHE A 361 4.24 2.35 9.26
N GLY A 362 3.87 1.76 8.12
CA GLY A 362 3.12 2.48 7.09
C GLY A 362 1.76 2.94 7.57
N THR A 363 1.05 2.08 8.28
CA THR A 363 -0.24 2.42 8.89
C THR A 363 -0.09 3.55 9.90
N ALA A 364 0.97 3.53 10.72
CA ALA A 364 1.25 4.61 11.67
C ALA A 364 1.56 5.94 10.96
N CYS A 365 2.28 5.90 9.82
CA CYS A 365 2.51 7.07 8.98
C CYS A 365 1.21 7.62 8.39
N ASN A 366 0.38 6.77 7.81
CA ASN A 366 -0.91 7.15 7.23
C ASN A 366 -1.78 7.88 8.25
N VAL A 367 -2.07 7.22 9.38
CA VAL A 367 -2.95 7.77 10.44
C VAL A 367 -2.41 9.08 11.03
N THR A 368 -1.10 9.19 11.16
CA THR A 368 -0.48 10.43 11.68
C THR A 368 -0.58 11.55 10.63
N GLY A 369 -0.35 11.24 9.36
CA GLY A 369 -0.54 12.16 8.24
C GLY A 369 -1.99 12.62 8.06
N ASP A 370 -2.99 11.78 8.39
CA ASP A 370 -4.42 12.17 8.40
C ASP A 370 -4.65 13.41 9.28
N GLY A 371 -3.89 13.51 10.38
CA GLY A 371 -3.92 14.67 11.26
C GLY A 371 -3.42 15.96 10.58
N ALA A 372 -2.38 15.87 9.77
CA ALA A 372 -1.88 17.01 9.01
C ALA A 372 -2.91 17.47 7.97
N ILE A 373 -3.55 16.54 7.27
CA ILE A 373 -4.64 16.84 6.31
C ILE A 373 -5.81 17.50 7.04
N ALA A 374 -6.24 16.96 8.18
CA ALA A 374 -7.35 17.52 8.96
C ALA A 374 -7.09 18.97 9.39
N LEU A 375 -5.86 19.32 9.77
CA LEU A 375 -5.45 20.69 10.09
C LEU A 375 -5.60 21.62 8.88
N VAL A 376 -5.13 21.21 7.72
CA VAL A 376 -5.21 22.00 6.48
C VAL A 376 -6.67 22.21 6.06
N VAL A 377 -7.45 21.13 6.06
CA VAL A 377 -8.87 21.16 5.67
C VAL A 377 -9.69 22.03 6.60
N ASP A 378 -9.48 21.94 7.92
CA ASP A 378 -10.16 22.79 8.91
C ASP A 378 -9.86 24.28 8.68
N LYS A 379 -8.58 24.62 8.41
CA LYS A 379 -8.19 26.00 8.11
C LYS A 379 -8.83 26.54 6.84
N LEU A 380 -8.92 25.70 5.79
CA LEU A 380 -9.55 26.07 4.52
C LEU A 380 -11.08 26.23 4.67
N ASN A 381 -11.71 25.42 5.52
CA ASN A 381 -13.14 25.50 5.78
C ASN A 381 -13.49 26.77 6.58
N ARG A 382 -12.80 27.07 7.67
CA ARG A 382 -13.01 28.28 8.50
C ARG A 382 -12.83 29.58 7.71
N LYS A 383 -11.91 29.63 6.76
CA LYS A 383 -11.67 30.80 5.91
C LYS A 383 -12.87 31.16 5.04
N LYS A 384 -13.77 30.22 4.79
CA LYS A 384 -14.98 30.38 3.99
C LYS A 384 -16.19 30.82 4.81
N ASP A 385 -16.29 30.31 6.03
CA ASP A 385 -17.40 30.72 6.90
C ASP A 385 -17.23 32.19 7.31
N GLY A 386 -15.99 32.65 7.55
CA GLY A 386 -15.69 34.06 7.80
C GLY A 386 -15.98 34.99 6.60
N VAL A 387 -15.74 34.53 5.36
CA VAL A 387 -16.08 35.33 4.16
C VAL A 387 -17.58 35.42 3.91
N LYS A 388 -18.37 34.44 4.40
CA LYS A 388 -19.84 34.49 4.32
C LYS A 388 -20.47 35.39 5.36
N GLU A 389 -19.85 35.51 6.57
CA GLU A 389 -20.30 36.45 7.60
C GLU A 389 -19.96 37.91 7.27
N GLU A 390 -18.88 38.20 6.53
CA GLU A 390 -18.57 39.55 6.05
C GLU A 390 -19.35 39.96 4.81
N ALA A 391 -20.02 39.04 4.12
CA ALA A 391 -20.81 39.28 2.91
C ALA A 391 -22.35 39.24 3.16
N ALA A 392 -22.78 38.99 4.39
CA ALA A 392 -24.16 39.01 4.86
C ALA A 392 -24.42 40.19 5.78
#